data_1e17a93d90704df4d545c029caed98ef
#
_entry.id   1e17a93d90704df4d545c029caed98ef
#
_cell.length_a   1.000
_cell.length_b   1.000
_cell.length_c   1.000
_cell.angle_alpha   90.00
_cell.angle_beta   90.00
_cell.angle_gamma   90.00
#
_symmetry.space_group_name_H-M   'P 1'
#
loop_
_entity.id
_entity.type
_entity.pdbx_description
1 polymer ?
#
loop_
_entity_poly.entity_id
_entity_poly.type
_entity_poly.pdbx_seq_one_letter_code
_entity_poly.pdbx_strand_id
1 'polypeptide(L)'
;MPVSENLQRLISVSAPFWAGEAEVARTYWDSPVRTVRSDMDWLRSQCIKEFNGTGAGDYKNLGILLGPAVQVQEKFDEIDRGLDRHELLEILEVMHDEFSHYVLFADIYDAIRPEDVPPINPGQFEAWQEEDEFRATRHRHLAKH
;
A
#
# COMPACT_ATOMS: atom_id res chain seq x y z
N MET A 1 5.23 -31.52 2.71
CA MET A 1 6.34 -31.42 1.71
C MET A 1 7.42 -30.54 2.28
N PRO A 2 8.71 -30.84 2.13
CA PRO A 2 9.76 -29.94 2.55
C PRO A 2 9.73 -28.66 1.72
N VAL A 3 9.97 -27.53 2.38
CA VAL A 3 10.05 -26.22 1.73
C VAL A 3 11.27 -26.21 0.80
N SER A 4 11.15 -25.70 -0.43
CA SER A 4 12.27 -25.65 -1.37
C SER A 4 13.40 -24.77 -0.86
N GLU A 5 14.66 -25.05 -1.26
CA GLU A 5 15.82 -24.25 -0.86
C GLU A 5 15.68 -22.77 -1.26
N ASN A 6 15.12 -22.50 -2.43
CA ASN A 6 14.87 -21.13 -2.90
C ASN A 6 13.87 -20.40 -2.00
N LEU A 7 12.81 -21.08 -1.55
CA LEU A 7 11.83 -20.49 -0.63
C LEU A 7 12.43 -20.27 0.76
N GLN A 8 13.26 -21.22 1.25
CA GLN A 8 13.98 -21.03 2.51
C GLN A 8 14.91 -19.82 2.46
N ARG A 9 15.63 -19.66 1.34
CA ARG A 9 16.51 -18.50 1.13
C ARG A 9 15.71 -17.20 1.09
N LEU A 10 14.58 -17.16 0.36
CA LEU A 10 13.70 -16.00 0.31
C LEU A 10 13.20 -15.62 1.71
N ILE A 11 12.68 -16.57 2.47
CA ILE A 11 12.22 -16.34 3.85
C ILE A 11 13.38 -15.80 4.72
N SER A 12 14.55 -16.39 4.63
CA SER A 12 15.71 -15.96 5.42
C SER A 12 16.15 -14.54 5.13
N VAL A 13 16.12 -14.12 3.85
CA VAL A 13 16.46 -12.74 3.43
C VAL A 13 15.37 -11.75 3.83
N SER A 14 14.11 -12.15 3.75
CA SER A 14 12.96 -11.26 4.04
C SER A 14 12.66 -11.12 5.53
N ALA A 15 13.00 -12.10 6.35
CA ALA A 15 12.66 -12.10 7.78
C ALA A 15 13.11 -10.85 8.56
N PRO A 16 14.32 -10.27 8.34
CA PRO A 16 14.73 -9.04 9.02
C PRO A 16 13.88 -7.84 8.66
N PHE A 17 13.40 -7.77 7.42
CA PHE A 17 12.53 -6.67 6.96
C PHE A 17 11.14 -6.79 7.59
N TRP A 18 10.56 -7.99 7.61
CA TRP A 18 9.28 -8.24 8.30
C TRP A 18 9.36 -7.94 9.79
N ALA A 19 10.45 -8.33 10.44
CA ALA A 19 10.67 -8.01 11.85
C ALA A 19 10.79 -6.50 12.07
N GLY A 20 11.45 -5.77 11.17
CA GLY A 20 11.57 -4.32 11.22
C GLY A 20 10.22 -3.62 11.05
N GLU A 21 9.39 -4.05 10.09
CA GLU A 21 8.04 -3.51 9.90
C GLU A 21 7.15 -3.77 11.13
N ALA A 22 7.17 -4.98 11.67
CA ALA A 22 6.43 -5.31 12.87
C ALA A 22 6.86 -4.46 14.09
N GLU A 23 8.16 -4.18 14.22
CA GLU A 23 8.69 -3.32 15.28
C GLU A 23 8.23 -1.87 15.11
N VAL A 24 8.25 -1.33 13.90
CA VAL A 24 7.76 0.03 13.59
C VAL A 24 6.28 0.15 13.92
N ALA A 25 5.46 -0.81 13.49
CA ALA A 25 4.03 -0.83 13.77
C ALA A 25 3.77 -0.90 15.28
N ARG A 26 4.45 -1.81 16.00
CA ARG A 26 4.31 -1.93 17.45
C ARG A 26 4.71 -0.65 18.17
N THR A 27 5.84 -0.05 17.81
CA THR A 27 6.33 1.20 18.41
C THR A 27 5.33 2.33 18.20
N TYR A 28 4.70 2.41 17.03
CA TYR A 28 3.67 3.40 16.77
C TYR A 28 2.43 3.15 17.64
N TRP A 29 1.89 1.92 17.64
CA TRP A 29 0.64 1.61 18.32
C TRP A 29 0.78 1.64 19.86
N ASP A 30 1.96 1.35 20.41
CA ASP A 30 2.26 1.41 21.84
C ASP A 30 2.67 2.84 22.30
N SER A 31 2.77 3.79 21.41
CA SER A 31 3.22 5.15 21.72
C SER A 31 2.22 5.88 22.61
N PRO A 32 2.65 6.40 23.78
CA PRO A 32 1.79 7.17 24.69
C PRO A 32 1.42 8.56 24.16
N VAL A 33 2.09 9.02 23.10
CA VAL A 33 1.83 10.35 22.49
C VAL A 33 0.95 10.24 21.23
N ARG A 34 0.43 9.05 20.95
CA ARG A 34 -0.48 8.83 19.84
C ARG A 34 -1.79 9.59 20.06
N THR A 35 -2.32 10.17 19.02
CA THR A 35 -3.56 10.93 18.99
C THR A 35 -4.44 10.48 17.82
N VAL A 36 -5.74 10.78 17.87
CA VAL A 36 -6.64 10.54 16.73
C VAL A 36 -6.10 11.18 15.45
N ARG A 37 -5.51 12.38 15.54
CA ARG A 37 -4.91 13.04 14.39
C ARG A 37 -3.74 12.25 13.80
N SER A 38 -2.83 11.76 14.64
CA SER A 38 -1.72 10.93 14.17
C SER A 38 -2.19 9.60 13.57
N ASP A 39 -3.25 9.00 14.15
CA ASP A 39 -3.85 7.78 13.62
C ASP A 39 -4.49 8.02 12.24
N MET A 40 -5.18 9.13 12.07
CA MET A 40 -5.75 9.53 10.77
C MET A 40 -4.66 9.79 9.72
N ASP A 41 -3.58 10.49 10.07
CA ASP A 41 -2.46 10.74 9.16
C ASP A 41 -1.77 9.41 8.75
N TRP A 42 -1.62 8.47 9.68
CA TRP A 42 -1.10 7.14 9.39
C TRP A 42 -2.05 6.33 8.48
N LEU A 43 -3.35 6.26 8.83
CA LEU A 43 -4.36 5.54 8.03
C LEU A 43 -4.46 6.10 6.61
N ARG A 44 -4.43 7.43 6.47
CA ARG A 44 -4.40 8.11 5.17
C ARG A 44 -3.20 7.66 4.33
N SER A 45 -2.02 7.59 4.94
CA SER A 45 -0.82 7.11 4.25
C SER A 45 -0.94 5.65 3.83
N GLN A 46 -1.57 4.78 4.65
CA GLN A 46 -1.83 3.41 4.26
C GLN A 46 -2.85 3.34 3.11
N CYS A 47 -3.96 4.07 3.18
CA CYS A 47 -4.93 4.12 2.07
C CYS A 47 -4.28 4.52 0.74
N ILE A 48 -3.40 5.53 0.75
CA ILE A 48 -2.65 5.97 -0.43
C ILE A 48 -1.73 4.84 -0.94
N LYS A 49 -1.01 4.18 -0.03
CA LYS A 49 -0.09 3.09 -0.37
C LYS A 49 -0.83 1.91 -1.01
N GLU A 50 -1.89 1.43 -0.39
CA GLU A 50 -2.66 0.28 -0.88
C GLU A 50 -3.39 0.60 -2.20
N PHE A 51 -3.90 1.82 -2.36
CA PHE A 51 -4.62 2.23 -3.56
C PHE A 51 -3.70 2.50 -4.74
N ASN A 52 -2.58 3.20 -4.51
CA ASN A 52 -1.64 3.57 -5.56
C ASN A 52 -0.57 2.52 -5.79
N GLY A 53 -0.33 1.62 -4.87
CA GLY A 53 0.59 0.49 -4.89
C GLY A 53 1.83 0.64 -5.79
N THR A 54 2.78 -0.19 -5.64
CA THR A 54 3.90 -0.27 -6.58
C THR A 54 3.49 -1.13 -7.77
N GLY A 55 2.88 -0.53 -8.77
CA GLY A 55 2.71 -1.21 -10.06
C GLY A 55 4.06 -1.75 -10.55
N ALA A 56 4.08 -2.93 -11.13
CA ALA A 56 5.28 -3.56 -11.66
C ALA A 56 5.51 -3.19 -13.15
N GLY A 57 6.77 -3.10 -13.55
CA GLY A 57 7.13 -2.91 -14.97
C GLY A 57 6.63 -1.58 -15.55
N ASP A 58 6.08 -1.66 -16.75
CA ASP A 58 5.63 -0.49 -17.51
C ASP A 58 4.38 0.18 -16.93
N TYR A 59 3.68 -0.50 -16.04
CA TYR A 59 2.42 -0.05 -15.41
C TYR A 59 2.61 0.59 -14.03
N LYS A 60 3.84 0.75 -13.57
CA LYS A 60 4.19 1.27 -12.23
C LYS A 60 3.57 2.63 -11.87
N ASN A 61 3.25 3.44 -12.86
CA ASN A 61 2.67 4.77 -12.67
C ASN A 61 1.14 4.77 -12.64
N LEU A 62 0.50 3.62 -12.87
CA LEU A 62 -0.96 3.49 -12.92
C LEU A 62 -1.56 3.03 -11.60
N GLY A 63 -0.72 2.73 -10.61
CA GLY A 63 -1.15 2.16 -9.34
C GLY A 63 -1.57 0.70 -9.44
N ILE A 64 -1.86 0.12 -8.28
CA ILE A 64 -2.08 -1.32 -8.17
C ILE A 64 -3.41 -1.79 -8.78
N LEU A 65 -4.40 -0.92 -8.83
CA LEU A 65 -5.70 -1.28 -9.40
C LEU A 65 -5.74 -1.08 -10.91
N LEU A 66 -5.25 0.05 -11.39
CA LEU A 66 -5.35 0.39 -12.81
C LEU A 66 -4.27 -0.32 -13.64
N GLY A 67 -3.04 -0.47 -13.11
CA GLY A 67 -1.95 -1.14 -13.79
C GLY A 67 -2.29 -2.59 -14.17
N PRO A 68 -2.65 -3.45 -13.21
CA PRO A 68 -3.11 -4.81 -13.49
C PRO A 68 -4.35 -4.87 -14.38
N ALA A 69 -5.33 -3.97 -14.21
CA ALA A 69 -6.51 -3.94 -15.06
C ALA A 69 -6.17 -3.70 -16.55
N VAL A 70 -5.25 -2.76 -16.83
CA VAL A 70 -4.75 -2.50 -18.19
C VAL A 70 -3.98 -3.71 -18.72
N GLN A 71 -3.10 -4.31 -17.91
CA GLN A 71 -2.36 -5.50 -18.28
C GLN A 71 -3.28 -6.68 -18.62
N VAL A 72 -4.32 -6.90 -17.83
CA VAL A 72 -5.33 -7.93 -18.10
C VAL A 72 -6.05 -7.64 -19.42
N GLN A 73 -6.48 -6.39 -19.63
CA GLN A 73 -7.18 -6.00 -20.86
C GLN A 73 -6.31 -6.21 -22.11
N GLU A 74 -5.04 -5.81 -22.07
CA GLU A 74 -4.12 -5.95 -23.20
C GLU A 74 -3.80 -7.41 -23.54
N LYS A 75 -3.76 -8.28 -22.52
CA LYS A 75 -3.39 -9.69 -22.66
C LYS A 75 -4.57 -10.65 -22.69
N PHE A 76 -5.80 -10.12 -22.64
CA PHE A 76 -6.99 -10.96 -22.53
C PHE A 76 -7.10 -11.98 -23.68
N ASP A 77 -6.77 -11.57 -24.90
CA ASP A 77 -6.81 -12.45 -26.07
C ASP A 77 -5.65 -13.45 -26.12
N GLU A 78 -4.66 -13.31 -25.24
CA GLU A 78 -3.51 -14.20 -25.12
C GLU A 78 -3.69 -15.30 -24.07
N ILE A 79 -4.80 -15.28 -23.33
CA ILE A 79 -5.09 -16.30 -22.31
C ILE A 79 -5.04 -17.69 -22.96
N ASP A 80 -4.26 -18.61 -22.37
CA ASP A 80 -3.98 -19.96 -22.85
C ASP A 80 -3.22 -20.04 -24.19
N ARG A 81 -2.71 -18.92 -24.71
CA ARG A 81 -1.85 -18.86 -25.90
C ARG A 81 -0.46 -18.36 -25.62
N GLY A 82 -0.32 -17.39 -24.73
CA GLY A 82 0.92 -16.77 -24.30
C GLY A 82 0.90 -16.34 -22.84
N LEU A 83 -0.30 -16.15 -22.27
CA LEU A 83 -0.52 -15.88 -20.86
C LEU A 83 -1.21 -17.09 -20.22
N ASP A 84 -0.62 -17.66 -19.17
CA ASP A 84 -1.24 -18.73 -18.40
C ASP A 84 -2.45 -18.18 -17.64
N ARG A 85 -3.56 -18.89 -17.70
CA ARG A 85 -4.77 -18.56 -16.94
C ARG A 85 -4.54 -18.48 -15.42
N HIS A 86 -3.59 -19.25 -14.89
CA HIS A 86 -3.24 -19.22 -13.47
C HIS A 86 -2.43 -17.96 -13.13
N GLU A 87 -1.53 -17.51 -14.01
CA GLU A 87 -0.84 -16.22 -13.85
C GLU A 87 -1.85 -15.07 -13.83
N LEU A 88 -2.85 -15.10 -14.71
CA LEU A 88 -3.93 -14.11 -14.70
C LEU A 88 -4.74 -14.14 -13.39
N LEU A 89 -5.05 -15.34 -12.89
CA LEU A 89 -5.76 -15.49 -11.62
C LEU A 89 -4.96 -14.88 -10.46
N GLU A 90 -3.65 -15.12 -10.40
CA GLU A 90 -2.76 -14.53 -9.39
C GLU A 90 -2.76 -12.98 -9.44
N ILE A 91 -2.76 -12.39 -10.64
CA ILE A 91 -2.86 -10.93 -10.82
C ILE A 91 -4.18 -10.40 -10.24
N LEU A 92 -5.30 -11.08 -10.50
CA LEU A 92 -6.61 -10.71 -9.99
C LEU A 92 -6.71 -10.88 -8.47
N GLU A 93 -6.09 -11.91 -7.90
CA GLU A 93 -6.02 -12.13 -6.45
C GLU A 93 -5.24 -11.00 -5.77
N VAL A 94 -4.08 -10.60 -6.32
CA VAL A 94 -3.32 -9.45 -5.80
C VAL A 94 -4.15 -8.18 -5.84
N MET A 95 -4.85 -7.89 -6.94
CA MET A 95 -5.75 -6.72 -7.02
C MET A 95 -6.84 -6.76 -5.95
N HIS A 96 -7.43 -7.91 -5.72
CA HIS A 96 -8.45 -8.09 -4.69
C HIS A 96 -7.89 -7.83 -3.30
N ASP A 97 -6.72 -8.37 -2.98
CA ASP A 97 -6.09 -8.24 -1.67
C ASP A 97 -5.73 -6.79 -1.38
N GLU A 98 -5.09 -6.09 -2.30
CA GLU A 98 -4.70 -4.69 -2.12
C GLU A 98 -5.92 -3.77 -1.99
N PHE A 99 -6.97 -4.01 -2.77
CA PHE A 99 -8.21 -3.26 -2.61
C PHE A 99 -8.91 -3.55 -1.28
N SER A 100 -8.83 -4.77 -0.80
CA SER A 100 -9.36 -5.16 0.51
C SER A 100 -8.61 -4.46 1.66
N HIS A 101 -7.28 -4.32 1.54
CA HIS A 101 -6.48 -3.54 2.49
C HIS A 101 -6.89 -2.07 2.48
N TYR A 102 -7.05 -1.47 1.28
CA TYR A 102 -7.54 -0.10 1.16
C TYR A 102 -8.90 0.09 1.86
N VAL A 103 -9.87 -0.81 1.62
CA VAL A 103 -11.20 -0.75 2.24
C VAL A 103 -11.07 -0.80 3.76
N LEU A 104 -10.26 -1.73 4.30
CA LEU A 104 -10.05 -1.87 5.73
C LEU A 104 -9.52 -0.57 6.36
N PHE A 105 -8.49 0.04 5.78
CA PHE A 105 -7.91 1.27 6.31
C PHE A 105 -8.85 2.47 6.15
N ALA A 106 -9.59 2.55 5.05
CA ALA A 106 -10.57 3.59 4.81
C ALA A 106 -11.74 3.51 5.80
N ASP A 107 -12.26 2.33 6.07
CA ASP A 107 -13.34 2.11 7.04
C ASP A 107 -12.91 2.51 8.45
N ILE A 108 -11.66 2.17 8.85
CA ILE A 108 -11.12 2.59 10.17
C ILE A 108 -10.96 4.11 10.22
N TYR A 109 -10.42 4.73 9.16
CA TYR A 109 -10.30 6.18 9.08
C TYR A 109 -11.66 6.86 9.24
N ASP A 110 -12.66 6.41 8.51
CA ASP A 110 -14.01 6.98 8.53
C ASP A 110 -14.70 6.78 9.88
N ALA A 111 -14.38 5.68 10.59
CA ALA A 111 -14.91 5.41 11.91
C ALA A 111 -14.32 6.31 13.01
N ILE A 112 -13.06 6.78 12.88
CA ILE A 112 -12.40 7.58 13.92
C ILE A 112 -12.33 9.07 13.59
N ARG A 113 -12.61 9.49 12.36
CA ARG A 113 -12.54 10.89 11.95
C ARG A 113 -13.58 11.74 12.69
N PRO A 114 -13.26 13.00 13.05
CA PRO A 114 -14.24 13.99 13.49
C PRO A 114 -15.29 14.28 12.39
N GLU A 115 -16.48 14.69 12.79
CA GLU A 115 -17.60 14.97 11.87
C GLU A 115 -17.28 16.07 10.84
N ASP A 116 -16.45 17.05 11.22
CA ASP A 116 -16.01 18.16 10.35
C ASP A 116 -14.89 17.78 9.38
N VAL A 117 -14.33 16.58 9.50
CA VAL A 117 -13.31 16.05 8.57
C VAL A 117 -14.00 15.21 7.49
N PRO A 118 -13.73 15.45 6.21
CA PRO A 118 -14.33 14.65 5.13
C PRO A 118 -13.87 13.19 5.19
N PRO A 119 -14.70 12.26 4.68
CA PRO A 119 -14.31 10.85 4.57
C PRO A 119 -13.14 10.67 3.61
N ILE A 120 -12.53 9.48 3.68
CA ILE A 120 -11.45 9.14 2.75
C ILE A 120 -11.93 9.23 1.30
N ASN A 121 -11.12 9.84 0.43
CA ASN A 121 -11.47 10.00 -0.97
C ASN A 121 -10.21 9.84 -1.84
N PRO A 122 -10.12 8.79 -2.67
CA PRO A 122 -8.99 8.58 -3.57
C PRO A 122 -8.66 9.77 -4.49
N GLY A 123 -9.65 10.56 -4.87
CA GLY A 123 -9.46 11.79 -5.65
C GLY A 123 -8.64 12.89 -4.96
N GLN A 124 -8.35 12.74 -3.67
CA GLN A 124 -7.51 13.67 -2.88
C GLN A 124 -6.09 13.14 -2.63
N PHE A 125 -5.78 11.92 -3.03
CA PHE A 125 -4.52 11.27 -2.68
C PHE A 125 -3.29 11.98 -3.23
N GLU A 126 -3.36 12.49 -4.45
CA GLU A 126 -2.27 13.26 -5.05
C GLU A 126 -1.97 14.55 -4.24
N ALA A 127 -2.99 15.32 -3.92
CA ALA A 127 -2.85 16.53 -3.12
C ALA A 127 -2.30 16.24 -1.71
N TRP A 128 -2.71 15.13 -1.10
CA TRP A 128 -2.21 14.72 0.21
C TRP A 128 -0.74 14.27 0.17
N GLN A 129 -0.31 13.57 -0.89
CA GLN A 129 1.08 13.19 -1.09
C GLN A 129 1.97 14.44 -1.23
N GLU A 130 1.55 15.41 -2.02
CA GLU A 130 2.27 16.68 -2.17
C GLU A 130 2.40 17.43 -0.83
N GLU A 131 1.34 17.45 -0.02
CA GLU A 131 1.35 18.06 1.32
C GLU A 131 2.34 17.34 2.25
N ASP A 132 2.36 16.02 2.25
CA ASP A 132 3.23 15.21 3.09
C ASP A 132 4.70 15.35 2.68
N GLU A 133 5.00 15.42 1.39
CA GLU A 133 6.34 15.70 0.86
C GLU A 133 6.84 17.09 1.25
N PHE A 134 5.97 18.09 1.19
CA PHE A 134 6.28 19.45 1.62
C PHE A 134 6.59 19.50 3.12
N ARG A 135 5.79 18.83 3.96
CA ARG A 135 6.04 18.73 5.41
C ARG A 135 7.37 18.03 5.70
N ALA A 136 7.65 16.90 5.07
CA ALA A 136 8.89 16.15 5.23
C ALA A 136 10.12 16.96 4.81
N THR A 137 10.01 17.76 3.77
CA THR A 137 11.09 18.66 3.31
C THR A 137 11.33 19.79 4.29
N ARG A 138 10.29 20.40 4.82
CA ARG A 138 10.37 21.45 5.85
C ARG A 138 11.05 20.94 7.13
N HIS A 139 10.68 19.75 7.60
CA HIS A 139 11.30 19.14 8.78
C HIS A 139 12.79 18.85 8.57
N ARG A 140 13.20 18.40 7.39
CA ARG A 140 14.61 18.19 7.05
C ARG A 140 15.43 19.49 7.05
N HIS A 141 14.83 20.60 6.63
CA HIS A 141 15.49 21.91 6.70
C HIS A 141 15.65 22.42 8.12
N LEU A 142 14.62 22.26 8.98
CA LEU A 142 14.67 22.70 10.38
C LEU A 142 15.64 21.87 11.24
N ALA A 143 15.87 20.60 10.90
CA ALA A 143 16.80 19.73 11.62
C ALA A 143 18.28 19.99 11.27
N LYS A 144 18.58 20.83 10.27
CA LYS A 144 19.95 21.19 9.84
C LYS A 144 20.44 22.53 10.42
N HIS A 145 19.63 23.21 11.19
CA HIS A 145 19.93 24.46 11.89
C HIS A 145 19.69 24.34 13.38
#